data_4cfb6e85ae344d9c298cfc953b80608d
#
_entry.id   4cfb6e85ae344d9c298cfc953b80608d
#
_cell.length_a   1.000
_cell.length_b   1.000
_cell.length_c   1.000
_cell.angle_alpha   90.00
_cell.angle_beta   90.00
_cell.angle_gamma   90.00
#
_symmetry.space_group_name_H-M   'P 1'
#
loop_
_entity.id
_entity.type
_entity.pdbx_description
1 polymer ?
#
loop_
_entity_poly.entity_id
_entity_poly.type
_entity_poly.pdbx_seq_one_letter_code
_entity_poly.pdbx_strand_id
1 'polypeptide(L)'
;QAMAQKQSRMEKLLRYLNDNDADKWQKNREKLDDETKAYYAEDLSLMDVLNDLWNGQSEQAATLYFGCYEKAAQSNFPGICEGEKIPLSQIRDKADQSIINLLEASKDKIPFSRALLDSIHATEYPVDSAMLQRLQNIREVALLEGMLKAPTPIIYQTYVKEYPNGKFIAQVNASENVRLYQLVKTAPTPANFKAFFEDPEMQKYYQDRGPRPYLAEVRTLYDDFLFQRIDSLKKEGN
;
A
#
# COMPACT_ATOMS: atom_id res chain seq x y z
N GLN A 1 -23.39 39.42 12.34
CA GLN A 1 -22.29 39.42 13.35
C GLN A 1 -21.90 37.99 13.74
N ALA A 2 -22.88 37.09 14.08
CA ALA A 2 -22.60 35.71 14.49
C ALA A 2 -21.88 34.88 13.41
N MET A 3 -22.31 34.97 12.14
CA MET A 3 -21.64 34.24 11.02
C MET A 3 -20.22 34.71 10.78
N ALA A 4 -19.96 36.04 10.79
CA ALA A 4 -18.62 36.58 10.65
C ALA A 4 -17.66 36.10 11.77
N GLN A 5 -18.18 35.94 12.98
CA GLN A 5 -17.43 35.43 14.11
C GLN A 5 -17.10 33.91 13.94
N LYS A 6 -18.07 33.11 13.48
CA LYS A 6 -17.87 31.70 13.18
C LYS A 6 -16.81 31.53 12.07
N GLN A 7 -16.92 32.28 10.98
CA GLN A 7 -15.96 32.26 9.89
C GLN A 7 -14.56 32.65 10.38
N SER A 8 -14.39 33.66 11.18
CA SER A 8 -13.11 34.09 11.75
C SER A 8 -12.44 33.01 12.59
N ARG A 9 -13.25 32.21 13.32
CA ARG A 9 -12.71 31.04 14.07
C ARG A 9 -12.22 29.96 13.14
N MET A 10 -12.93 29.65 12.06
CA MET A 10 -12.51 28.67 11.06
C MET A 10 -11.26 29.12 10.32
N GLU A 11 -11.17 30.39 9.94
CA GLU A 11 -9.96 30.97 9.34
C GLU A 11 -8.72 30.84 10.25
N LYS A 12 -8.92 30.99 11.55
CA LYS A 12 -7.85 30.80 12.53
C LYS A 12 -7.40 29.36 12.61
N LEU A 13 -8.35 28.39 12.59
CA LEU A 13 -8.04 26.96 12.54
C LEU A 13 -7.27 26.61 11.26
N LEU A 14 -7.73 27.09 10.11
CA LEU A 14 -7.07 26.83 8.83
C LEU A 14 -5.62 27.34 8.83
N ARG A 15 -5.37 28.51 9.43
CA ARG A 15 -4.02 29.04 9.57
C ARG A 15 -3.14 28.13 10.42
N TYR A 16 -3.62 27.65 11.58
CA TYR A 16 -2.85 26.73 12.42
C TYR A 16 -2.57 25.41 11.71
N LEU A 17 -3.56 24.89 10.98
CA LEU A 17 -3.37 23.70 10.15
C LEU A 17 -2.27 23.93 9.11
N ASN A 18 -2.32 25.03 8.36
CA ASN A 18 -1.34 25.35 7.33
C ASN A 18 0.07 25.56 7.89
N ASP A 19 0.19 26.14 9.07
CA ASP A 19 1.46 26.35 9.77
C ASP A 19 1.98 25.07 10.44
N ASN A 20 1.21 23.97 10.35
CA ASN A 20 1.47 22.69 11.03
C ASN A 20 1.64 22.84 12.57
N ASP A 21 0.89 23.74 13.18
CA ASP A 21 0.85 23.95 14.64
C ASP A 21 -0.28 23.09 15.25
N ALA A 22 -0.01 21.80 15.39
CA ALA A 22 -0.99 20.80 15.83
C ALA A 22 -1.56 21.13 17.22
N ASP A 23 -0.75 21.62 18.15
CA ASP A 23 -1.19 21.95 19.50
C ASP A 23 -2.20 23.10 19.52
N LYS A 24 -1.89 24.18 18.80
CA LYS A 24 -2.82 25.32 18.68
C LYS A 24 -4.06 24.95 17.89
N TRP A 25 -3.90 24.13 16.83
CA TRP A 25 -5.02 23.62 16.06
C TRP A 25 -5.98 22.84 16.95
N GLN A 26 -5.50 21.83 17.67
CA GLN A 26 -6.30 20.99 18.56
C GLN A 26 -7.00 21.82 19.64
N LYS A 27 -6.26 22.68 20.34
CA LYS A 27 -6.82 23.55 21.40
C LYS A 27 -7.91 24.47 20.91
N ASN A 28 -7.82 25.01 19.71
CA ASN A 28 -8.84 25.89 19.15
C ASN A 28 -10.00 25.10 18.54
N ARG A 29 -9.75 23.92 18.00
CA ARG A 29 -10.76 22.97 17.51
C ARG A 29 -11.73 22.55 18.62
N GLU A 30 -11.21 22.23 19.80
CA GLU A 30 -12.01 21.85 20.98
C GLU A 30 -12.89 22.98 21.51
N LYS A 31 -12.44 24.24 21.41
CA LYS A 31 -13.14 25.42 21.90
C LYS A 31 -14.26 25.91 20.99
N LEU A 32 -14.48 25.32 19.85
CA LEU A 32 -15.63 25.67 19.01
C LEU A 32 -16.92 25.30 19.71
N ASP A 33 -17.90 26.20 19.64
CA ASP A 33 -19.26 25.92 20.10
C ASP A 33 -19.96 24.90 19.18
N ASP A 34 -21.01 24.26 19.72
CA ASP A 34 -21.69 23.16 19.01
C ASP A 34 -22.39 23.64 17.73
N GLU A 35 -22.86 24.86 17.70
CA GLU A 35 -23.50 25.45 16.51
C GLU A 35 -22.47 25.66 15.38
N THR A 36 -21.26 26.13 15.72
CA THR A 36 -20.15 26.27 14.76
C THR A 36 -19.70 24.91 14.28
N LYS A 37 -19.55 23.91 15.15
CA LYS A 37 -19.21 22.55 14.80
C LYS A 37 -20.21 21.91 13.83
N ALA A 38 -21.51 22.09 14.10
CA ALA A 38 -22.57 21.56 13.25
C ALA A 38 -22.58 22.24 11.86
N TYR A 39 -22.43 23.56 11.81
CA TYR A 39 -22.47 24.31 10.56
C TYR A 39 -21.27 23.98 9.63
N TYR A 40 -20.08 23.81 10.20
CA TYR A 40 -18.83 23.51 9.47
C TYR A 40 -18.39 22.05 9.61
N ALA A 41 -19.33 21.12 9.76
CA ALA A 41 -19.00 19.71 10.04
C ALA A 41 -18.11 19.08 8.95
N GLU A 42 -18.42 19.32 7.67
CA GLU A 42 -17.64 18.79 6.55
C GLU A 42 -16.24 19.42 6.47
N ASP A 43 -16.15 20.74 6.69
CA ASP A 43 -14.87 21.46 6.73
C ASP A 43 -13.98 20.94 7.86
N LEU A 44 -14.55 20.73 9.03
CA LEU A 44 -13.83 20.21 10.18
C LEU A 44 -13.38 18.75 9.95
N SER A 45 -14.22 17.94 9.31
CA SER A 45 -13.85 16.57 8.93
C SER A 45 -12.65 16.55 7.98
N LEU A 46 -12.63 17.42 6.97
CA LEU A 46 -11.48 17.57 6.06
C LEU A 46 -10.24 18.06 6.80
N MET A 47 -10.37 19.05 7.68
CA MET A 47 -9.25 19.55 8.49
C MET A 47 -8.67 18.49 9.41
N ASP A 48 -9.52 17.65 10.04
CA ASP A 48 -9.08 16.52 10.88
C ASP A 48 -8.20 15.56 10.07
N VAL A 49 -8.64 15.18 8.87
CA VAL A 49 -7.89 14.31 7.96
C VAL A 49 -6.55 14.93 7.53
N LEU A 50 -6.57 16.22 7.14
CA LEU A 50 -5.36 16.94 6.74
C LEU A 50 -4.36 17.09 7.90
N ASN A 51 -4.85 17.35 9.12
CA ASN A 51 -3.99 17.41 10.30
C ASN A 51 -3.28 16.08 10.56
N ASP A 52 -3.99 14.96 10.45
CA ASP A 52 -3.42 13.64 10.62
C ASP A 52 -2.39 13.31 9.52
N LEU A 53 -2.70 13.65 8.26
CA LEU A 53 -1.77 13.48 7.15
C LEU A 53 -0.47 14.26 7.36
N TRP A 54 -0.56 15.54 7.73
CA TRP A 54 0.62 16.41 7.88
C TRP A 54 1.49 16.03 9.06
N ASN A 55 0.90 15.40 10.08
CA ASN A 55 1.62 14.87 11.23
C ASN A 55 2.07 13.40 11.06
N GLY A 56 1.75 12.77 9.94
CA GLY A 56 2.13 11.39 9.64
C GLY A 56 1.56 10.36 10.63
N GLN A 57 0.42 10.69 11.29
CA GLN A 57 -0.09 9.91 12.42
C GLN A 57 -1.05 8.78 12.02
N SER A 58 -1.65 8.81 10.82
CA SER A 58 -2.68 7.86 10.45
C SER A 58 -2.61 7.41 8.99
N GLU A 59 -2.42 6.12 8.79
CA GLU A 59 -2.54 5.50 7.45
C GLU A 59 -3.98 5.61 6.91
N GLN A 60 -4.97 5.59 7.81
CA GLN A 60 -6.36 5.76 7.46
C GLN A 60 -6.63 7.16 6.92
N ALA A 61 -5.93 8.18 7.41
CA ALA A 61 -6.08 9.55 6.92
C ALA A 61 -5.77 9.67 5.42
N ALA A 62 -4.76 8.96 4.93
CA ALA A 62 -4.44 8.93 3.51
C ALA A 62 -5.59 8.38 2.66
N THR A 63 -6.25 7.33 3.13
CA THR A 63 -7.43 6.75 2.45
C THR A 63 -8.65 7.67 2.56
N LEU A 64 -8.89 8.26 3.73
CA LEU A 64 -10.02 9.16 3.98
C LEU A 64 -9.92 10.47 3.21
N TYR A 65 -8.71 10.94 2.93
CA TYR A 65 -8.47 12.18 2.18
C TYR A 65 -9.20 12.20 0.84
N PHE A 66 -9.14 11.10 0.09
CA PHE A 66 -9.81 11.02 -1.21
C PHE A 66 -11.33 11.10 -1.08
N GLY A 67 -11.93 10.49 -0.06
CA GLY A 67 -13.37 10.61 0.23
C GLY A 67 -13.79 12.00 0.71
N CYS A 68 -12.94 12.70 1.46
CA CYS A 68 -13.20 14.06 1.92
C CYS A 68 -13.04 15.12 0.81
N TYR A 69 -12.23 14.85 -0.20
CA TYR A 69 -11.98 15.78 -1.29
C TYR A 69 -13.26 16.12 -2.07
N GLU A 70 -14.11 15.15 -2.35
CA GLU A 70 -15.40 15.39 -3.02
C GLU A 70 -16.33 16.29 -2.16
N LYS A 71 -16.32 16.09 -0.85
CA LYS A 71 -17.13 16.88 0.10
C LYS A 71 -16.64 18.31 0.25
N ALA A 72 -15.37 18.56 0.02
CA ALA A 72 -14.77 19.89 0.08
C ALA A 72 -15.43 20.86 -0.93
N ALA A 73 -15.90 20.36 -2.07
CA ALA A 73 -16.66 21.15 -3.04
C ALA A 73 -18.02 21.64 -2.52
N GLN A 74 -18.54 21.05 -1.41
CA GLN A 74 -19.81 21.40 -0.77
C GLN A 74 -19.59 22.19 0.53
N SER A 75 -18.38 22.64 0.80
CA SER A 75 -17.96 23.31 2.03
C SER A 75 -18.70 24.63 2.27
N ASN A 76 -19.08 24.88 3.51
CA ASN A 76 -19.59 26.17 3.98
C ASN A 76 -18.48 27.18 4.28
N PHE A 77 -17.21 26.76 4.17
CA PHE A 77 -16.05 27.57 4.43
C PHE A 77 -15.17 27.71 3.17
N PRO A 78 -15.35 28.77 2.39
CA PRO A 78 -14.65 28.97 1.13
C PRO A 78 -13.11 28.94 1.24
N GLY A 79 -12.58 29.25 2.43
CA GLY A 79 -11.15 29.26 2.69
C GLY A 79 -10.42 27.93 2.59
N ILE A 80 -11.13 26.79 2.59
CA ILE A 80 -10.53 25.46 2.47
C ILE A 80 -10.32 25.07 1.00
N CYS A 81 -11.35 25.27 0.18
CA CYS A 81 -11.36 24.79 -1.20
C CYS A 81 -11.16 25.87 -2.24
N GLU A 82 -11.66 27.08 -2.00
CA GLU A 82 -11.66 28.21 -2.94
C GLU A 82 -11.03 29.47 -2.34
N GLY A 83 -10.40 29.35 -1.16
CA GLY A 83 -10.07 30.50 -0.34
C GLY A 83 -8.94 31.35 -0.90
N GLU A 84 -9.13 32.65 -0.78
CA GLU A 84 -8.13 33.69 -1.05
C GLU A 84 -6.84 33.51 -0.21
N LYS A 85 -6.89 32.72 0.89
CA LYS A 85 -5.80 32.58 1.86
C LYS A 85 -4.92 31.35 1.62
N ILE A 86 -5.49 30.23 1.18
CA ILE A 86 -4.76 29.01 0.82
C ILE A 86 -5.36 28.43 -0.45
N PRO A 87 -4.71 28.54 -1.60
CA PRO A 87 -5.19 27.97 -2.84
C PRO A 87 -5.35 26.44 -2.74
N LEU A 88 -6.42 25.91 -3.33
CA LEU A 88 -6.69 24.47 -3.37
C LEU A 88 -5.49 23.66 -3.88
N SER A 89 -4.76 24.19 -4.88
CA SER A 89 -3.54 23.58 -5.40
C SER A 89 -2.47 23.38 -4.32
N GLN A 90 -2.26 24.37 -3.43
CA GLN A 90 -1.27 24.25 -2.35
C GLN A 90 -1.70 23.23 -1.29
N ILE A 91 -3.00 23.16 -0.94
CA ILE A 91 -3.54 22.14 -0.04
C ILE A 91 -3.32 20.76 -0.65
N ARG A 92 -3.63 20.62 -1.92
CA ARG A 92 -3.49 19.38 -2.66
C ARG A 92 -2.04 18.91 -2.73
N ASP A 93 -1.12 19.78 -3.14
CA ASP A 93 0.31 19.45 -3.25
C ASP A 93 0.87 19.01 -1.91
N LYS A 94 0.47 19.68 -0.82
CA LYS A 94 0.89 19.32 0.54
C LYS A 94 0.30 17.99 1.00
N ALA A 95 -0.97 17.73 0.69
CA ALA A 95 -1.61 16.46 0.98
C ALA A 95 -0.99 15.31 0.18
N ASP A 96 -0.77 15.50 -1.11
CA ASP A 96 -0.13 14.52 -1.98
C ASP A 96 1.29 14.18 -1.49
N GLN A 97 2.08 15.18 -1.12
CA GLN A 97 3.41 14.94 -0.56
C GLN A 97 3.36 14.23 0.79
N SER A 98 2.38 14.54 1.64
CA SER A 98 2.17 13.85 2.92
C SER A 98 1.79 12.39 2.73
N ILE A 99 0.95 12.08 1.74
CA ILE A 99 0.58 10.70 1.35
C ILE A 99 1.82 9.94 0.89
N ILE A 100 2.65 10.53 0.03
CA ILE A 100 3.88 9.90 -0.45
C ILE A 100 4.83 9.62 0.72
N ASN A 101 5.05 10.58 1.60
CA ASN A 101 5.91 10.43 2.77
C ASN A 101 5.41 9.32 3.70
N LEU A 102 4.11 9.26 3.94
CA LEU A 102 3.48 8.22 4.76
C LEU A 102 3.64 6.83 4.12
N LEU A 103 3.44 6.72 2.82
CA LEU A 103 3.63 5.47 2.09
C LEU A 103 5.09 5.01 2.12
N GLU A 104 6.05 5.91 1.91
CA GLU A 104 7.48 5.61 2.00
C GLU A 104 7.88 5.15 3.41
N ALA A 105 7.34 5.77 4.46
CA ALA A 105 7.57 5.37 5.85
C ALA A 105 6.91 4.02 6.21
N SER A 106 5.85 3.65 5.51
CA SER A 106 5.04 2.43 5.74
C SER A 106 5.16 1.43 4.60
N LYS A 107 6.24 1.47 3.83
CA LYS A 107 6.41 0.69 2.60
C LYS A 107 6.33 -0.84 2.80
N ASP A 108 6.62 -1.33 3.98
CA ASP A 108 6.47 -2.73 4.39
C ASP A 108 5.00 -3.13 4.65
N LYS A 109 4.09 -2.15 4.74
CA LYS A 109 2.66 -2.38 4.95
C LYS A 109 1.92 -2.54 3.62
N ILE A 110 2.07 -3.69 3.01
CA ILE A 110 1.49 -4.04 1.70
C ILE A 110 -0.04 -3.81 1.63
N PRO A 111 -0.86 -4.18 2.64
CA PRO A 111 -2.30 -3.90 2.62
C PRO A 111 -2.65 -2.42 2.57
N PHE A 112 -1.88 -1.57 3.27
CA PHE A 112 -2.10 -0.12 3.26
C PHE A 112 -1.87 0.48 1.87
N SER A 113 -0.77 0.15 1.19
CA SER A 113 -0.49 0.67 -0.14
C SER A 113 -1.53 0.22 -1.18
N ARG A 114 -2.11 -0.97 -1.02
CA ARG A 114 -3.22 -1.44 -1.87
C ARG A 114 -4.50 -0.65 -1.62
N ALA A 115 -4.89 -0.49 -0.36
CA ALA A 115 -6.08 0.28 0.01
C ALA A 115 -6.00 1.73 -0.49
N LEU A 116 -4.81 2.34 -0.44
CA LEU A 116 -4.56 3.67 -0.96
C LEU A 116 -4.80 3.75 -2.48
N LEU A 117 -4.21 2.84 -3.26
CA LEU A 117 -4.41 2.82 -4.72
C LEU A 117 -5.87 2.55 -5.08
N ASP A 118 -6.54 1.66 -4.38
CA ASP A 118 -7.98 1.39 -4.59
C ASP A 118 -8.84 2.62 -4.30
N SER A 119 -8.52 3.40 -3.25
CA SER A 119 -9.22 4.64 -2.92
C SER A 119 -9.04 5.71 -4.00
N ILE A 120 -7.85 5.86 -4.55
CA ILE A 120 -7.58 6.77 -5.67
C ILE A 120 -8.47 6.41 -6.87
N HIS A 121 -8.55 5.13 -7.23
CA HIS A 121 -9.37 4.69 -8.35
C HIS A 121 -10.88 4.83 -8.11
N ALA A 122 -11.33 4.66 -6.87
CA ALA A 122 -12.75 4.70 -6.52
C ALA A 122 -13.33 6.13 -6.46
N THR A 123 -12.51 7.13 -6.16
CA THR A 123 -12.97 8.49 -5.85
C THR A 123 -12.87 9.48 -7.00
N GLU A 124 -12.46 9.06 -8.20
CA GLU A 124 -12.21 9.96 -9.34
C GLU A 124 -11.28 11.14 -8.98
N TYR A 125 -10.49 10.98 -7.93
CA TYR A 125 -9.53 11.99 -7.52
C TYR A 125 -8.58 12.29 -8.69
N PRO A 126 -8.46 13.54 -9.13
CA PRO A 126 -7.66 13.88 -10.29
C PRO A 126 -6.18 13.76 -9.95
N VAL A 127 -5.68 12.52 -9.93
CA VAL A 127 -4.28 12.21 -9.63
C VAL A 127 -3.42 12.68 -10.78
N ASP A 128 -2.37 13.41 -10.47
CA ASP A 128 -1.26 13.60 -11.39
C ASP A 128 -0.65 12.23 -11.73
N SER A 129 -0.44 11.98 -13.03
CA SER A 129 0.15 10.73 -13.50
C SER A 129 1.52 10.45 -12.87
N ALA A 130 2.30 11.49 -12.58
CA ALA A 130 3.58 11.38 -11.89
C ALA A 130 3.42 10.90 -10.44
N MET A 131 2.43 11.40 -9.70
CA MET A 131 2.12 10.94 -8.36
C MET A 131 1.68 9.48 -8.36
N LEU A 132 0.75 9.12 -9.25
CA LEU A 132 0.27 7.73 -9.35
C LEU A 132 1.42 6.76 -9.66
N GLN A 133 2.27 7.11 -10.61
CA GLN A 133 3.44 6.31 -10.95
C GLN A 133 4.41 6.18 -9.76
N ARG A 134 4.61 7.24 -8.99
CA ARG A 134 5.45 7.21 -7.78
C ARG A 134 4.87 6.28 -6.72
N LEU A 135 3.57 6.34 -6.46
CA LEU A 135 2.90 5.44 -5.52
C LEU A 135 3.01 3.96 -5.95
N GLN A 136 2.79 3.69 -7.25
CA GLN A 136 2.94 2.35 -7.82
C GLN A 136 4.37 1.83 -7.70
N ASN A 137 5.37 2.68 -7.94
CA ASN A 137 6.79 2.33 -7.78
C ASN A 137 7.15 2.00 -6.33
N ILE A 138 6.67 2.78 -5.36
CA ILE A 138 6.89 2.51 -3.93
C ILE A 138 6.30 1.16 -3.56
N ARG A 139 5.09 0.84 -4.03
CA ARG A 139 4.45 -0.45 -3.79
C ARG A 139 5.21 -1.61 -4.44
N GLU A 140 5.64 -1.46 -5.69
CA GLU A 140 6.41 -2.50 -6.39
C GLU A 140 7.73 -2.82 -5.67
N VAL A 141 8.45 -1.78 -5.20
CA VAL A 141 9.66 -1.92 -4.39
C VAL A 141 9.36 -2.61 -3.06
N ALA A 142 8.28 -2.26 -2.38
CA ALA A 142 7.89 -2.88 -1.12
C ALA A 142 7.62 -4.39 -1.26
N LEU A 143 6.94 -4.80 -2.34
CA LEU A 143 6.72 -6.21 -2.65
C LEU A 143 8.03 -6.94 -2.94
N LEU A 144 8.95 -6.34 -3.71
CA LEU A 144 10.29 -6.89 -3.94
C LEU A 144 11.05 -7.06 -2.63
N GLU A 145 11.12 -6.03 -1.79
CA GLU A 145 11.80 -6.10 -0.49
C GLU A 145 11.21 -7.20 0.40
N GLY A 146 9.88 -7.35 0.40
CA GLY A 146 9.20 -8.44 1.09
C GLY A 146 9.65 -9.82 0.58
N MET A 147 9.73 -10.01 -0.74
CA MET A 147 10.21 -11.24 -1.35
C MET A 147 11.68 -11.54 -1.03
N LEU A 148 12.54 -10.53 -0.99
CA LEU A 148 13.96 -10.71 -0.71
C LEU A 148 14.22 -11.01 0.78
N LYS A 149 13.43 -10.40 1.68
CA LYS A 149 13.60 -10.54 3.13
C LYS A 149 12.95 -11.81 3.68
N ALA A 150 11.71 -12.07 3.32
CA ALA A 150 10.92 -13.20 3.80
C ALA A 150 9.91 -13.64 2.72
N PRO A 151 10.34 -14.37 1.69
CA PRO A 151 9.49 -14.74 0.57
C PRO A 151 8.32 -15.62 1.03
N THR A 152 7.10 -15.23 0.63
CA THR A 152 5.87 -15.97 0.87
C THR A 152 5.07 -16.13 -0.42
N PRO A 153 4.25 -17.20 -0.54
CA PRO A 153 3.37 -17.37 -1.70
C PRO A 153 2.43 -16.18 -1.92
N ILE A 154 1.96 -15.54 -0.83
CA ILE A 154 1.04 -14.41 -0.89
C ILE A 154 1.71 -13.18 -1.52
N ILE A 155 2.92 -12.83 -1.07
CA ILE A 155 3.67 -11.69 -1.64
C ILE A 155 4.00 -11.95 -3.10
N TYR A 156 4.44 -13.17 -3.43
CA TYR A 156 4.73 -13.57 -4.79
C TYR A 156 3.51 -13.44 -5.71
N GLN A 157 2.38 -14.04 -5.33
CA GLN A 157 1.15 -13.98 -6.11
C GLN A 157 0.62 -12.54 -6.25
N THR A 158 0.76 -11.73 -5.21
CA THR A 158 0.41 -10.31 -5.26
C THR A 158 1.27 -9.59 -6.30
N TYR A 159 2.58 -9.81 -6.28
CA TYR A 159 3.49 -9.17 -7.24
C TYR A 159 3.18 -9.56 -8.69
N VAL A 160 3.09 -10.85 -9.00
CA VAL A 160 2.87 -11.31 -10.39
C VAL A 160 1.50 -10.89 -10.93
N LYS A 161 0.50 -10.75 -10.05
CA LYS A 161 -0.82 -10.26 -10.41
C LYS A 161 -0.83 -8.76 -10.71
N GLU A 162 -0.21 -7.96 -9.88
CA GLU A 162 -0.24 -6.50 -9.98
C GLU A 162 0.82 -5.95 -10.95
N TYR A 163 1.96 -6.63 -11.06
CA TYR A 163 3.11 -6.23 -11.87
C TYR A 163 3.61 -7.36 -12.79
N PRO A 164 2.76 -7.91 -13.69
CA PRO A 164 3.13 -9.05 -14.53
C PRO A 164 4.32 -8.76 -15.45
N ASN A 165 4.54 -7.49 -15.79
CA ASN A 165 5.68 -6.98 -16.56
C ASN A 165 6.50 -5.99 -15.73
N GLY A 166 6.49 -6.13 -14.41
CA GLY A 166 7.19 -5.25 -13.49
C GLY A 166 8.72 -5.30 -13.71
N LYS A 167 9.36 -4.20 -13.38
CA LYS A 167 10.81 -4.06 -13.57
C LYS A 167 11.65 -5.02 -12.71
N PHE A 168 11.05 -5.59 -11.65
CA PHE A 168 11.71 -6.53 -10.74
C PHE A 168 11.23 -7.97 -10.91
N ILE A 169 10.47 -8.28 -11.96
CA ILE A 169 9.88 -9.61 -12.17
C ILE A 169 10.94 -10.73 -12.17
N ALA A 170 12.14 -10.46 -12.68
CA ALA A 170 13.24 -11.43 -12.69
C ALA A 170 13.72 -11.76 -11.27
N GLN A 171 13.90 -10.74 -10.42
CA GLN A 171 14.35 -10.90 -9.04
C GLN A 171 13.28 -11.60 -8.18
N VAL A 172 12.02 -11.24 -8.37
CA VAL A 172 10.89 -11.84 -7.66
C VAL A 172 10.75 -13.32 -8.03
N ASN A 173 10.82 -13.66 -9.30
CA ASN A 173 10.81 -15.07 -9.75
C ASN A 173 12.02 -15.86 -9.25
N ALA A 174 13.21 -15.26 -9.26
CA ALA A 174 14.39 -15.91 -8.70
C ALA A 174 14.23 -16.20 -7.20
N SER A 175 13.69 -15.24 -6.43
CA SER A 175 13.42 -15.42 -5.00
C SER A 175 12.40 -16.52 -4.73
N GLU A 176 11.30 -16.56 -5.48
CA GLU A 176 10.29 -17.62 -5.36
C GLU A 176 10.85 -18.99 -5.73
N ASN A 177 11.66 -19.06 -6.78
CA ASN A 177 12.30 -20.30 -7.18
C ASN A 177 13.24 -20.86 -6.09
N VAL A 178 14.01 -19.98 -5.44
CA VAL A 178 14.85 -20.34 -4.28
C VAL A 178 13.98 -20.82 -3.12
N ARG A 179 12.87 -20.14 -2.81
CA ARG A 179 11.93 -20.54 -1.75
C ARG A 179 11.38 -21.96 -2.00
N LEU A 180 10.94 -22.25 -3.22
CA LEU A 180 10.41 -23.56 -3.61
C LEU A 180 11.49 -24.64 -3.53
N TYR A 181 12.71 -24.34 -3.97
CA TYR A 181 13.86 -25.24 -3.83
C TYR A 181 14.17 -25.55 -2.37
N GLN A 182 14.25 -24.53 -1.50
CA GLN A 182 14.50 -24.72 -0.08
C GLN A 182 13.39 -25.53 0.60
N LEU A 183 12.13 -25.33 0.19
CA LEU A 183 11.00 -26.07 0.70
C LEU A 183 11.15 -27.59 0.42
N VAL A 184 11.52 -27.95 -0.82
CA VAL A 184 11.79 -29.35 -1.18
C VAL A 184 12.97 -29.91 -0.39
N LYS A 185 14.05 -29.13 -0.25
CA LYS A 185 15.28 -29.57 0.40
C LYS A 185 15.09 -29.82 1.90
N THR A 186 14.31 -28.96 2.57
CA THR A 186 14.08 -29.04 4.03
C THR A 186 12.94 -30.00 4.41
N ALA A 187 11.95 -30.13 3.54
CA ALA A 187 10.79 -30.98 3.76
C ALA A 187 10.41 -31.72 2.45
N PRO A 188 11.11 -32.80 2.08
CA PRO A 188 10.84 -33.55 0.87
C PRO A 188 9.54 -34.34 0.97
N THR A 189 8.44 -33.74 0.55
CA THR A 189 7.10 -34.34 0.51
C THR A 189 6.55 -34.30 -0.90
N PRO A 190 5.61 -35.22 -1.27
CA PRO A 190 4.96 -35.17 -2.58
C PRO A 190 4.37 -33.81 -2.90
N ALA A 191 3.77 -33.13 -1.92
CA ALA A 191 3.16 -31.80 -2.08
C ALA A 191 4.23 -30.73 -2.43
N ASN A 192 5.39 -30.76 -1.77
CA ASN A 192 6.44 -29.79 -2.00
C ASN A 192 7.15 -30.04 -3.33
N PHE A 193 7.36 -31.28 -3.75
CA PHE A 193 7.85 -31.60 -5.10
C PHE A 193 6.86 -31.14 -6.16
N LYS A 194 5.56 -31.39 -5.96
CA LYS A 194 4.51 -30.91 -6.85
C LYS A 194 4.53 -29.37 -6.95
N ALA A 195 4.61 -28.68 -5.80
CA ALA A 195 4.69 -27.22 -5.78
C ALA A 195 5.89 -26.68 -6.57
N PHE A 196 7.04 -27.35 -6.51
CA PHE A 196 8.20 -26.99 -7.32
C PHE A 196 7.98 -27.27 -8.81
N PHE A 197 7.58 -28.47 -9.19
CA PHE A 197 7.49 -28.87 -10.59
C PHE A 197 6.32 -28.22 -11.34
N GLU A 198 5.17 -28.07 -10.68
CA GLU A 198 3.91 -27.70 -11.30
C GLU A 198 3.50 -26.24 -11.05
N ASP A 199 4.38 -25.41 -10.47
CA ASP A 199 4.09 -23.98 -10.31
C ASP A 199 3.88 -23.33 -11.69
N PRO A 200 2.67 -22.86 -12.01
CA PRO A 200 2.34 -22.41 -13.36
C PRO A 200 3.06 -21.10 -13.74
N GLU A 201 3.32 -20.22 -12.77
CA GLU A 201 4.02 -18.97 -13.02
C GLU A 201 5.51 -19.23 -13.28
N MET A 202 6.11 -20.16 -12.54
CA MET A 202 7.51 -20.57 -12.79
C MET A 202 7.66 -21.27 -14.12
N GLN A 203 6.75 -22.18 -14.47
CA GLN A 203 6.77 -22.85 -15.76
C GLN A 203 6.68 -21.84 -16.91
N LYS A 204 5.71 -20.93 -16.85
CA LYS A 204 5.52 -19.86 -17.82
C LYS A 204 6.74 -18.95 -17.92
N TYR A 205 7.30 -18.52 -16.79
CA TYR A 205 8.43 -17.61 -16.75
C TYR A 205 9.67 -18.20 -17.38
N TYR A 206 9.99 -19.49 -17.14
CA TYR A 206 11.17 -20.14 -17.66
C TYR A 206 10.99 -20.81 -19.03
N GLN A 207 9.78 -20.82 -19.60
CA GLN A 207 9.49 -21.45 -20.89
C GLN A 207 10.45 -20.99 -22.00
N ASP A 208 10.71 -19.68 -22.08
CA ASP A 208 11.51 -19.07 -23.14
C ASP A 208 12.85 -18.47 -22.63
N ARG A 209 13.21 -18.73 -21.35
CA ARG A 209 14.37 -18.11 -20.69
C ARG A 209 15.50 -19.09 -20.35
N GLY A 210 15.39 -20.31 -20.86
CA GLY A 210 16.37 -21.36 -20.60
C GLY A 210 15.98 -22.25 -19.40
N PRO A 211 16.90 -23.16 -18.99
CA PRO A 211 16.59 -24.14 -17.96
C PRO A 211 16.30 -23.43 -16.60
N ARG A 212 15.25 -23.89 -15.94
CA ARG A 212 14.90 -23.40 -14.60
C ARG A 212 16.02 -23.76 -13.62
N PRO A 213 16.54 -22.81 -12.83
CA PRO A 213 17.53 -23.07 -11.79
C PRO A 213 17.05 -24.15 -10.81
N TYR A 214 17.97 -24.97 -10.31
CA TYR A 214 17.74 -26.09 -9.38
C TYR A 214 16.89 -27.24 -9.93
N LEU A 215 16.42 -27.21 -11.18
CA LEU A 215 15.55 -28.25 -11.72
C LEU A 215 16.23 -29.64 -11.70
N ALA A 216 17.49 -29.70 -12.08
CA ALA A 216 18.28 -30.97 -12.09
C ALA A 216 18.47 -31.51 -10.66
N GLU A 217 18.78 -30.63 -9.71
CA GLU A 217 18.97 -31.02 -8.31
C GLU A 217 17.65 -31.51 -7.70
N VAL A 218 16.53 -30.82 -7.96
CA VAL A 218 15.21 -31.24 -7.44
C VAL A 218 14.78 -32.58 -8.06
N ARG A 219 15.10 -32.85 -9.32
CA ARG A 219 14.87 -34.17 -9.94
C ARG A 219 15.63 -35.27 -9.21
N THR A 220 16.89 -35.05 -8.91
CA THR A 220 17.72 -36.01 -8.15
C THR A 220 17.10 -36.23 -6.76
N LEU A 221 16.73 -35.17 -6.04
CA LEU A 221 16.09 -35.29 -4.74
C LEU A 221 14.74 -36.05 -4.80
N TYR A 222 14.01 -35.88 -5.89
CA TYR A 222 12.74 -36.59 -6.09
C TYR A 222 12.96 -38.08 -6.37
N ASP A 223 13.94 -38.44 -7.19
CA ASP A 223 14.30 -39.82 -7.46
C ASP A 223 14.77 -40.53 -6.21
N ASP A 224 15.60 -39.89 -5.37
CA ASP A 224 16.02 -40.39 -4.06
C ASP A 224 14.85 -40.59 -3.11
N PHE A 225 13.94 -39.61 -3.07
CA PHE A 225 12.71 -39.70 -2.27
C PHE A 225 11.84 -40.92 -2.67
N LEU A 226 11.62 -41.11 -3.95
CA LEU A 226 10.85 -42.25 -4.47
C LEU A 226 11.54 -43.58 -4.17
N PHE A 227 12.86 -43.67 -4.33
CA PHE A 227 13.63 -44.84 -4.01
C PHE A 227 13.51 -45.24 -2.54
N GLN A 228 13.70 -44.30 -1.63
CA GLN A 228 13.54 -44.51 -0.19
C GLN A 228 12.12 -44.97 0.16
N ARG A 229 11.09 -44.43 -0.46
CA ARG A 229 9.70 -44.79 -0.23
C ARG A 229 9.40 -46.23 -0.69
N ILE A 230 9.94 -46.63 -1.86
CA ILE A 230 9.82 -47.98 -2.38
C ILE A 230 10.52 -48.97 -1.44
N ASP A 231 11.72 -48.63 -0.98
CA ASP A 231 12.47 -49.50 -0.04
C ASP A 231 11.77 -49.67 1.29
N SER A 232 11.16 -48.60 1.84
CA SER A 232 10.33 -48.65 3.04
C SER A 232 9.10 -49.59 2.88
N LEU A 233 8.38 -49.44 1.76
CA LEU A 233 7.22 -50.27 1.47
C LEU A 233 7.58 -51.77 1.32
N LYS A 234 8.73 -52.09 0.73
CA LYS A 234 9.23 -53.45 0.66
C LYS A 234 9.54 -54.03 2.03
N LYS A 235 10.10 -53.26 2.94
CA LYS A 235 10.39 -53.66 4.34
C LYS A 235 9.15 -53.88 5.17
N GLU A 236 8.07 -53.14 4.88
CA GLU A 236 6.78 -53.23 5.53
C GLU A 236 5.94 -54.43 5.01
N GLY A 237 6.43 -55.20 4.03
CA GLY A 237 5.79 -56.40 3.52
C GLY A 237 4.66 -56.17 2.52
N ASN A 238 4.58 -55.00 1.93
CA ASN A 238 3.63 -54.65 0.86
C ASN A 238 4.29 -54.70 -0.54
#